data_1a4421b15ae638f33223db33244485ec
#
_entry.id   1a4421b15ae638f33223db33244485ec
#
_cell.length_a   1.000
_cell.length_b   1.000
_cell.length_c   1.000
_cell.angle_alpha   90.00
_cell.angle_beta   90.00
_cell.angle_gamma   90.00
#
_symmetry.space_group_name_H-M   'P 1'
#
loop_
_entity.id
_entity.type
_entity.pdbx_description
1 polymer ?
#
loop_
_entity_poly.entity_id
_entity_poly.type
_entity_poly.pdbx_seq_one_letter_code
_entity_poly.pdbx_strand_id
1 'polypeptide(L)'
;MYQPSLEEVKSLAGQGNLVPVYRSINADLETPVSAYLKVARGPYSFLLESVSGGERLGRYSFIGTDPYHVVKTGPGQPGGQVDPLTLVQDEMDKYRLIPVDGLPRFHGGAVGYLAYDTISYFEPRVPFMPADPQGVPESVFTFVDTLVIFDHIRHDIKVVSHVHLDGDIDKAYAEATRKIDDLVKRLGQPLDLPPELQGPATVSTPVEATSNFTKDEYNKIVEKCIEYIYAGDVIQVVNSQRFSRKTEAHPFQVYRSLRSINPSPYMYYLDLDGFQIVGAAIETVVQVQDGIAATHPIAGTRPRGKTPAEDDALEAELKNSEKQRAEHIMLVDLGRNDIGRVSVTG
;
A
#
# COMPACT_ATOMS: atom_id res chain seq x y z
N MET A 1 -27.68 -11.33 0.38
CA MET A 1 -28.33 -10.55 -0.69
C MET A 1 -27.25 -9.71 -1.31
N TYR A 2 -27.23 -9.55 -2.64
CA TYR A 2 -26.27 -8.69 -3.33
C TYR A 2 -26.81 -7.27 -3.45
N GLN A 3 -25.92 -6.30 -3.43
CA GLN A 3 -26.24 -4.88 -3.58
C GLN A 3 -25.24 -4.26 -4.58
N PRO A 4 -25.72 -3.58 -5.63
CA PRO A 4 -27.11 -3.54 -6.08
C PRO A 4 -27.60 -4.87 -6.66
N SER A 5 -28.92 -5.01 -6.80
CA SER A 5 -29.56 -6.14 -7.49
C SER A 5 -29.33 -6.08 -9.01
N LEU A 6 -29.57 -7.19 -9.71
CA LEU A 6 -29.44 -7.24 -11.19
C LEU A 6 -30.30 -6.17 -11.89
N GLU A 7 -31.53 -5.96 -11.44
CA GLU A 7 -32.42 -4.97 -12.03
C GLU A 7 -31.92 -3.52 -11.81
N GLU A 8 -31.38 -3.25 -10.62
CA GLU A 8 -30.76 -1.96 -10.35
C GLU A 8 -29.51 -1.76 -11.23
N VAL A 9 -28.64 -2.77 -11.37
CA VAL A 9 -27.47 -2.71 -12.25
C VAL A 9 -27.88 -2.44 -13.71
N LYS A 10 -28.93 -3.11 -14.21
CA LYS A 10 -29.47 -2.86 -15.57
C LYS A 10 -29.96 -1.42 -15.72
N SER A 11 -30.55 -0.83 -14.69
CA SER A 11 -31.04 0.56 -14.73
C SER A 11 -29.91 1.59 -14.77
N LEU A 12 -28.69 1.23 -14.40
CA LEU A 12 -27.50 2.07 -14.45
C LEU A 12 -26.81 2.07 -15.82
N ALA A 13 -27.22 1.18 -16.74
CA ALA A 13 -26.65 1.10 -18.08
C ALA A 13 -26.70 2.47 -18.78
N GLY A 14 -25.56 2.88 -19.38
CA GLY A 14 -25.40 4.19 -20.03
C GLY A 14 -24.82 5.30 -19.15
N GLN A 15 -24.75 5.13 -17.83
CA GLN A 15 -24.11 6.10 -16.92
C GLN A 15 -22.58 5.87 -16.81
N GLY A 16 -22.13 4.66 -17.08
CA GLY A 16 -20.75 4.22 -17.08
C GLY A 16 -20.63 2.82 -17.66
N ASN A 17 -19.49 2.18 -17.47
CA ASN A 17 -19.30 0.80 -17.96
C ASN A 17 -18.87 -0.19 -16.87
N LEU A 18 -18.73 0.25 -15.60
CA LEU A 18 -18.32 -0.59 -14.50
C LEU A 18 -19.15 -0.28 -13.25
N VAL A 19 -19.75 -1.30 -12.64
CA VAL A 19 -20.57 -1.19 -11.42
C VAL A 19 -20.08 -2.18 -10.38
N PRO A 20 -19.73 -1.74 -9.14
CA PRO A 20 -19.43 -2.68 -8.07
C PRO A 20 -20.71 -3.33 -7.54
N VAL A 21 -20.66 -4.62 -7.33
CA VAL A 21 -21.70 -5.40 -6.64
C VAL A 21 -21.04 -6.01 -5.40
N TYR A 22 -21.73 -6.01 -4.27
CA TYR A 22 -21.19 -6.55 -3.05
C TYR A 22 -22.20 -7.34 -2.22
N ARG A 23 -21.66 -8.14 -1.32
CA ARG A 23 -22.38 -8.85 -0.28
C ARG A 23 -21.73 -8.59 1.06
N SER A 24 -22.52 -8.18 2.06
CA SER A 24 -22.04 -8.01 3.44
C SER A 24 -22.23 -9.30 4.22
N ILE A 25 -21.24 -9.63 5.05
CA ILE A 25 -21.26 -10.71 6.04
C ILE A 25 -20.70 -10.19 7.37
N ASN A 26 -21.03 -10.84 8.48
CA ASN A 26 -20.50 -10.46 9.79
C ASN A 26 -19.00 -10.74 9.89
N ALA A 27 -18.26 -9.86 10.57
CA ALA A 27 -16.82 -9.94 10.77
C ALA A 27 -16.42 -10.29 12.22
N ASP A 28 -17.38 -10.67 13.07
CA ASP A 28 -17.18 -10.87 14.51
C ASP A 28 -16.24 -12.03 14.88
N LEU A 29 -16.06 -13.01 13.97
CA LEU A 29 -15.18 -14.16 14.17
C LEU A 29 -13.92 -14.15 13.27
N GLU A 30 -13.73 -13.10 12.47
CA GLU A 30 -12.63 -13.02 11.52
C GLU A 30 -11.76 -11.78 11.76
N THR A 31 -10.47 -11.95 11.51
CA THR A 31 -9.52 -10.85 11.42
C THR A 31 -9.03 -10.69 9.98
N PRO A 32 -8.53 -9.51 9.56
CA PRO A 32 -7.93 -9.38 8.23
C PRO A 32 -6.81 -10.40 7.98
N VAL A 33 -6.03 -10.74 9.00
CA VAL A 33 -4.95 -11.74 8.93
C VAL A 33 -5.50 -13.14 8.67
N SER A 34 -6.53 -13.58 9.42
CA SER A 34 -7.14 -14.91 9.21
C SER A 34 -7.86 -14.98 7.86
N ALA A 35 -8.58 -13.92 7.50
CA ALA A 35 -9.26 -13.83 6.22
C ALA A 35 -8.28 -13.89 5.03
N TYR A 36 -7.16 -13.15 5.10
CA TYR A 36 -6.12 -13.22 4.08
C TYR A 36 -5.64 -14.66 3.87
N LEU A 37 -5.31 -15.37 4.93
CA LEU A 37 -4.86 -16.77 4.86
C LEU A 37 -5.91 -17.73 4.29
N LYS A 38 -7.19 -17.40 4.44
CA LYS A 38 -8.29 -18.20 3.88
C LYS A 38 -8.55 -17.90 2.40
N VAL A 39 -8.40 -16.63 1.96
CA VAL A 39 -8.84 -16.23 0.62
C VAL A 39 -7.71 -16.09 -0.39
N ALA A 40 -6.50 -15.71 0.04
CA ALA A 40 -5.36 -15.51 -0.86
C ALA A 40 -5.04 -16.80 -1.62
N ARG A 41 -4.93 -16.69 -2.93
CA ARG A 41 -4.58 -17.78 -3.85
C ARG A 41 -3.72 -17.23 -4.98
N GLY A 42 -2.94 -18.14 -5.59
CA GLY A 42 -2.08 -17.78 -6.71
C GLY A 42 -0.88 -16.94 -6.32
N PRO A 43 -0.13 -16.45 -7.33
CA PRO A 43 1.14 -15.77 -7.11
C PRO A 43 1.02 -14.28 -6.78
N TYR A 44 -0.19 -13.72 -6.83
CA TYR A 44 -0.43 -12.31 -6.56
C TYR A 44 -1.58 -12.12 -5.58
N SER A 45 -1.28 -11.48 -4.47
CA SER A 45 -2.28 -11.10 -3.49
C SER A 45 -1.74 -9.98 -2.59
N PHE A 46 -2.63 -9.30 -1.90
CA PHE A 46 -2.22 -8.28 -0.95
C PHE A 46 -3.15 -8.21 0.28
N LEU A 47 -2.57 -7.73 1.38
CA LEU A 47 -3.28 -7.29 2.57
C LEU A 47 -2.83 -5.87 2.89
N LEU A 48 -3.78 -4.93 2.91
CA LEU A 48 -3.58 -3.55 3.33
C LEU A 48 -4.40 -3.31 4.59
N GLU A 49 -3.75 -2.90 5.67
CA GLU A 49 -4.40 -2.64 6.95
C GLU A 49 -4.03 -1.25 7.48
N SER A 50 -4.94 -0.63 8.19
CA SER A 50 -4.63 0.48 9.08
C SER A 50 -4.78 -0.01 10.52
N VAL A 51 -3.68 -0.11 11.26
CA VAL A 51 -3.66 -0.72 12.61
C VAL A 51 -3.61 0.35 13.71
N SER A 52 -3.22 1.57 13.39
CA SER A 52 -3.16 2.69 14.33
C SER A 52 -3.81 3.95 13.75
N GLY A 53 -4.27 4.86 14.60
CA GLY A 53 -4.81 6.15 14.15
C GLY A 53 -6.28 6.41 14.46
N GLY A 54 -6.93 5.54 15.25
CA GLY A 54 -8.32 5.69 15.68
C GLY A 54 -9.34 5.55 14.54
N GLU A 55 -10.60 5.97 14.77
CA GLU A 55 -11.73 5.74 13.87
C GLU A 55 -11.57 6.33 12.45
N ARG A 56 -10.73 7.35 12.28
CA ARG A 56 -10.56 8.02 10.97
C ARG A 56 -9.55 7.33 10.07
N LEU A 57 -8.48 6.75 10.63
CA LEU A 57 -7.41 6.10 9.86
C LEU A 57 -7.54 4.57 9.89
N GLY A 58 -8.01 3.98 10.98
CA GLY A 58 -8.09 2.54 11.19
C GLY A 58 -9.39 1.86 10.72
N ARG A 59 -10.20 2.51 9.86
CA ARG A 59 -11.53 2.01 9.57
C ARG A 59 -11.56 0.78 8.67
N TYR A 60 -10.72 0.73 7.64
CA TYR A 60 -10.80 -0.32 6.62
C TYR A 60 -9.53 -1.16 6.54
N SER A 61 -9.71 -2.45 6.24
CA SER A 61 -8.64 -3.32 5.72
C SER A 61 -9.09 -3.94 4.41
N PHE A 62 -8.14 -4.12 3.49
CA PHE A 62 -8.41 -4.59 2.14
C PHE A 62 -7.58 -5.83 1.82
N ILE A 63 -8.22 -6.84 1.25
CA ILE A 63 -7.56 -8.05 0.77
C ILE A 63 -7.91 -8.22 -0.70
N GLY A 64 -6.88 -8.29 -1.56
CA GLY A 64 -7.03 -8.62 -2.97
C GLY A 64 -6.33 -9.93 -3.29
N THR A 65 -6.93 -10.70 -4.17
CA THR A 65 -6.41 -11.96 -4.70
C THR A 65 -6.91 -12.16 -6.13
N ASP A 66 -6.30 -13.08 -6.86
CA ASP A 66 -6.72 -13.46 -8.22
C ASP A 66 -6.88 -12.23 -9.15
N PRO A 67 -5.86 -11.35 -9.33
CA PRO A 67 -5.97 -10.17 -10.18
C PRO A 67 -6.29 -10.56 -11.63
N TYR A 68 -7.12 -9.76 -12.31
CA TYR A 68 -7.44 -10.02 -13.71
C TYR A 68 -6.33 -9.58 -14.68
N HIS A 69 -5.45 -8.67 -14.24
CA HIS A 69 -4.31 -8.19 -15.02
C HIS A 69 -3.14 -7.83 -14.11
N VAL A 70 -1.92 -8.03 -14.60
CA VAL A 70 -0.68 -7.66 -13.89
C VAL A 70 0.26 -6.96 -14.86
N VAL A 71 0.76 -5.80 -14.48
CA VAL A 71 1.80 -5.05 -15.18
C VAL A 71 3.10 -5.15 -14.40
N LYS A 72 4.19 -5.51 -15.10
CA LYS A 72 5.56 -5.52 -14.56
C LYS A 72 6.44 -4.70 -15.49
N THR A 73 7.19 -3.74 -14.97
CA THR A 73 8.14 -2.92 -15.74
C THR A 73 9.56 -3.06 -15.23
N GLY A 74 10.51 -2.67 -16.07
CA GLY A 74 11.93 -2.73 -15.81
C GLY A 74 12.69 -3.60 -16.81
N PRO A 75 14.02 -3.71 -16.69
CA PRO A 75 14.84 -4.53 -17.57
C PRO A 75 14.38 -5.98 -17.59
N GLY A 76 14.10 -6.49 -18.79
CA GLY A 76 13.67 -7.88 -19.00
C GLY A 76 12.24 -8.21 -18.57
N GLN A 77 11.47 -7.22 -18.14
CA GLN A 77 10.07 -7.41 -17.77
C GLN A 77 9.13 -7.28 -18.98
N PRO A 78 7.94 -7.92 -18.97
CA PRO A 78 6.99 -7.86 -20.10
C PRO A 78 6.56 -6.46 -20.49
N GLY A 79 6.42 -5.53 -19.54
CA GLY A 79 6.07 -4.14 -19.78
C GLY A 79 7.22 -3.29 -20.30
N GLY A 80 8.47 -3.81 -20.29
CA GLY A 80 9.64 -3.09 -20.77
C GLY A 80 10.11 -1.98 -19.81
N GLN A 81 11.08 -1.20 -20.29
CA GLN A 81 11.61 -0.01 -19.60
C GLN A 81 10.84 1.23 -20.04
N VAL A 82 9.69 1.46 -19.42
CA VAL A 82 8.79 2.59 -19.72
C VAL A 82 8.26 3.15 -18.41
N ASP A 83 7.72 4.36 -18.47
CA ASP A 83 6.98 4.94 -17.35
C ASP A 83 5.82 4.00 -16.95
N PRO A 84 5.91 3.37 -15.77
CA PRO A 84 4.90 2.40 -15.33
C PRO A 84 3.52 3.03 -15.11
N LEU A 85 3.44 4.32 -14.78
CA LEU A 85 2.16 5.00 -14.54
C LEU A 85 1.36 5.19 -15.82
N THR A 86 2.03 5.29 -16.98
CA THR A 86 1.35 5.30 -18.28
C THR A 86 0.58 4.01 -18.52
N LEU A 87 1.20 2.85 -18.22
CA LEU A 87 0.53 1.56 -18.38
C LEU A 87 -0.63 1.37 -17.39
N VAL A 88 -0.48 1.90 -16.17
CA VAL A 88 -1.56 1.90 -15.18
C VAL A 88 -2.71 2.77 -15.66
N GLN A 89 -2.42 3.96 -16.16
CA GLN A 89 -3.42 4.89 -16.69
C GLN A 89 -4.16 4.28 -17.89
N ASP A 90 -3.44 3.74 -18.86
CA ASP A 90 -4.03 3.09 -20.05
C ASP A 90 -5.00 1.97 -19.68
N GLU A 91 -4.74 1.22 -18.62
CA GLU A 91 -5.66 0.21 -18.11
C GLU A 91 -6.87 0.82 -17.42
N MET A 92 -6.63 1.80 -16.53
CA MET A 92 -7.71 2.43 -15.75
C MET A 92 -8.65 3.26 -16.60
N ASP A 93 -8.18 3.91 -17.67
CA ASP A 93 -8.98 4.74 -18.57
C ASP A 93 -10.03 3.95 -19.39
N LYS A 94 -9.93 2.61 -19.40
CA LYS A 94 -10.96 1.75 -20.00
C LYS A 94 -12.26 1.77 -19.22
N TYR A 95 -12.23 2.17 -17.95
CA TYR A 95 -13.34 2.04 -17.01
C TYR A 95 -13.92 3.39 -16.60
N ARG A 96 -15.23 3.50 -16.68
CA ARG A 96 -16.04 4.58 -16.13
C ARG A 96 -16.91 4.03 -15.02
N LEU A 97 -16.40 4.15 -13.79
CA LEU A 97 -17.03 3.61 -12.61
C LEU A 97 -18.33 4.35 -12.30
N ILE A 98 -19.39 3.61 -12.02
CA ILE A 98 -20.62 4.12 -11.46
C ILE A 98 -20.57 3.89 -9.95
N PRO A 99 -20.61 4.95 -9.13
CA PRO A 99 -20.53 4.80 -7.68
C PRO A 99 -21.78 4.10 -7.12
N VAL A 100 -21.56 3.28 -6.08
CA VAL A 100 -22.61 2.60 -5.33
C VAL A 100 -22.44 2.90 -3.85
N ASP A 101 -23.56 3.24 -3.20
CA ASP A 101 -23.57 3.53 -1.77
C ASP A 101 -23.13 2.33 -0.92
N GLY A 102 -22.57 2.62 0.25
CA GLY A 102 -22.19 1.63 1.23
C GLY A 102 -20.80 1.04 1.06
N LEU A 103 -20.07 1.38 0.01
CA LEU A 103 -18.67 0.97 -0.21
C LEU A 103 -17.70 2.09 0.18
N PRO A 104 -16.47 1.75 0.63
CA PRO A 104 -15.39 2.73 0.71
C PRO A 104 -14.96 3.14 -0.71
N ARG A 105 -14.15 4.20 -0.80
CA ARG A 105 -13.63 4.67 -2.10
C ARG A 105 -12.83 3.62 -2.85
N PHE A 106 -11.95 2.92 -2.13
CA PHE A 106 -11.20 1.82 -2.71
C PHE A 106 -12.02 0.53 -2.60
N HIS A 107 -12.46 0.02 -3.73
CA HIS A 107 -13.19 -1.24 -3.85
C HIS A 107 -12.82 -2.00 -5.12
N GLY A 108 -11.69 -1.61 -5.77
CA GLY A 108 -11.13 -2.19 -6.98
C GLY A 108 -10.14 -1.22 -7.62
N GLY A 109 -9.36 -1.68 -8.60
CA GLY A 109 -8.36 -0.88 -9.29
C GLY A 109 -6.96 -1.48 -9.19
N ALA A 110 -5.92 -0.66 -9.20
CA ALA A 110 -4.53 -1.08 -9.20
C ALA A 110 -3.89 -0.98 -7.82
N VAL A 111 -3.19 -2.03 -7.40
CA VAL A 111 -2.34 -2.06 -6.20
C VAL A 111 -0.97 -2.59 -6.57
N GLY A 112 0.08 -1.93 -6.12
CA GLY A 112 1.43 -2.34 -6.46
C GLY A 112 2.50 -1.48 -5.81
N TYR A 113 3.69 -1.46 -6.41
CA TYR A 113 4.80 -0.62 -5.98
C TYR A 113 5.55 -0.03 -7.16
N LEU A 114 6.23 1.07 -6.87
CA LEU A 114 7.25 1.70 -7.72
C LEU A 114 8.58 1.63 -6.97
N ALA A 115 9.63 1.13 -7.62
CA ALA A 115 10.98 1.28 -7.10
C ALA A 115 11.39 2.76 -7.12
N TYR A 116 12.31 3.14 -6.24
CA TYR A 116 12.80 4.52 -6.19
C TYR A 116 13.41 4.96 -7.53
N ASP A 117 14.07 4.06 -8.23
CA ASP A 117 14.75 4.32 -9.51
C ASP A 117 13.79 4.68 -10.66
N THR A 118 12.48 4.44 -10.52
CA THR A 118 11.47 4.88 -11.49
C THR A 118 11.42 6.41 -11.62
N ILE A 119 12.01 7.16 -10.68
CA ILE A 119 12.21 8.61 -10.79
C ILE A 119 12.87 9.02 -12.12
N SER A 120 13.71 8.16 -12.69
CA SER A 120 14.37 8.40 -13.96
C SER A 120 13.40 8.57 -15.15
N TYR A 121 12.17 8.05 -15.04
CA TYR A 121 11.12 8.27 -16.05
C TYR A 121 10.43 9.63 -15.89
N PHE A 122 10.44 10.21 -14.70
CA PHE A 122 9.75 11.46 -14.36
C PHE A 122 10.69 12.66 -14.35
N GLU A 123 11.98 12.45 -14.00
CA GLU A 123 12.99 13.51 -13.90
C GLU A 123 14.17 13.18 -14.84
N PRO A 124 14.22 13.78 -16.04
CA PRO A 124 15.26 13.48 -17.04
C PRO A 124 16.69 13.78 -16.61
N ARG A 125 16.88 14.56 -15.55
CA ARG A 125 18.20 14.85 -14.97
C ARG A 125 18.76 13.70 -14.16
N VAL A 126 17.90 12.76 -13.72
CA VAL A 126 18.33 11.59 -12.97
C VAL A 126 18.63 10.47 -13.95
N PRO A 127 19.88 10.01 -14.06
CA PRO A 127 20.23 8.93 -14.99
C PRO A 127 19.61 7.62 -14.53
N PHE A 128 19.30 6.74 -15.49
CA PHE A 128 18.95 5.37 -15.18
C PHE A 128 20.09 4.70 -14.43
N MET A 129 19.75 4.06 -13.32
CA MET A 129 20.71 3.32 -12.52
C MET A 129 21.08 2.00 -13.23
N PRO A 130 22.31 1.50 -13.01
CA PRO A 130 22.67 0.14 -13.46
C PRO A 130 21.72 -0.90 -12.83
N ALA A 131 21.63 -2.06 -13.49
CA ALA A 131 20.73 -3.13 -13.09
C ALA A 131 20.73 -3.39 -11.57
N ASP A 132 19.54 -3.51 -10.99
CA ASP A 132 19.35 -3.84 -9.58
C ASP A 132 19.99 -5.23 -9.28
N PRO A 133 20.91 -5.30 -8.30
CA PRO A 133 21.51 -6.57 -7.91
C PRO A 133 20.52 -7.56 -7.29
N GLN A 134 19.32 -7.12 -6.92
CA GLN A 134 18.25 -7.99 -6.40
C GLN A 134 17.45 -8.64 -7.52
N GLY A 135 17.46 -8.08 -8.73
CA GLY A 135 16.77 -8.63 -9.90
C GLY A 135 15.26 -8.57 -9.81
N VAL A 136 14.71 -7.67 -8.96
CA VAL A 136 13.27 -7.45 -8.88
C VAL A 136 12.79 -6.46 -9.95
N PRO A 137 11.53 -6.51 -10.40
CA PRO A 137 10.97 -5.52 -11.31
C PRO A 137 11.07 -4.09 -10.76
N GLU A 138 11.18 -3.08 -11.63
CA GLU A 138 11.09 -1.67 -11.22
C GLU A 138 9.69 -1.28 -10.73
N SER A 139 8.67 -1.93 -11.28
CA SER A 139 7.32 -1.85 -10.74
C SER A 139 6.54 -3.13 -10.96
N VAL A 140 5.58 -3.38 -10.06
CA VAL A 140 4.53 -4.37 -10.25
C VAL A 140 3.22 -3.75 -9.83
N PHE A 141 2.21 -3.79 -10.72
CA PHE A 141 0.84 -3.42 -10.40
C PHE A 141 -0.10 -4.59 -10.69
N THR A 142 -0.91 -4.94 -9.71
CA THR A 142 -1.97 -5.93 -9.81
C THR A 142 -3.31 -5.20 -9.93
N PHE A 143 -4.08 -5.53 -10.95
CA PHE A 143 -5.40 -4.96 -11.17
C PHE A 143 -6.46 -5.93 -10.67
N VAL A 144 -7.24 -5.48 -9.71
CA VAL A 144 -8.23 -6.29 -9.01
C VAL A 144 -9.64 -5.73 -9.21
N ASP A 145 -10.54 -6.60 -9.57
CA ASP A 145 -11.98 -6.32 -9.67
C ASP A 145 -12.79 -6.99 -8.54
N THR A 146 -12.10 -7.75 -7.70
CA THR A 146 -12.73 -8.53 -6.63
C THR A 146 -11.91 -8.39 -5.35
N LEU A 147 -12.56 -7.97 -4.26
CA LEU A 147 -11.93 -7.61 -3.00
C LEU A 147 -12.73 -8.10 -1.78
N VAL A 148 -12.02 -8.36 -0.70
CA VAL A 148 -12.60 -8.49 0.65
C VAL A 148 -12.23 -7.24 1.44
N ILE A 149 -13.23 -6.55 1.96
CA ILE A 149 -13.10 -5.27 2.65
C ILE A 149 -13.66 -5.40 4.06
N PHE A 150 -12.84 -5.18 5.07
CA PHE A 150 -13.28 -5.09 6.47
C PHE A 150 -13.66 -3.65 6.79
N ASP A 151 -14.84 -3.43 7.35
CA ASP A 151 -15.22 -2.19 8.02
C ASP A 151 -15.17 -2.41 9.53
N HIS A 152 -14.09 -1.96 10.17
CA HIS A 152 -13.85 -2.18 11.60
C HIS A 152 -14.82 -1.42 12.50
N ILE A 153 -15.47 -0.35 12.00
CA ILE A 153 -16.48 0.40 12.77
C ILE A 153 -17.81 -0.32 12.73
N ARG A 154 -18.19 -0.88 11.57
CA ARG A 154 -19.46 -1.59 11.40
C ARG A 154 -19.38 -3.06 11.79
N HIS A 155 -18.18 -3.57 12.01
CA HIS A 155 -17.90 -4.98 12.24
C HIS A 155 -18.48 -5.88 11.14
N ASP A 156 -18.39 -5.43 9.90
CA ASP A 156 -18.82 -6.20 8.74
C ASP A 156 -17.67 -6.41 7.74
N ILE A 157 -17.82 -7.45 6.92
CA ILE A 157 -16.96 -7.72 5.77
C ILE A 157 -17.82 -7.53 4.52
N LYS A 158 -17.34 -6.69 3.59
CA LYS A 158 -17.93 -6.58 2.26
C LYS A 158 -17.07 -7.36 1.27
N VAL A 159 -17.67 -8.32 0.60
CA VAL A 159 -17.05 -8.99 -0.53
C VAL A 159 -17.59 -8.35 -1.79
N VAL A 160 -16.71 -7.72 -2.55
CA VAL A 160 -17.06 -6.87 -3.71
C VAL A 160 -16.52 -7.51 -4.98
N SER A 161 -17.29 -7.44 -6.07
CA SER A 161 -16.81 -7.71 -7.42
C SER A 161 -17.48 -6.75 -8.41
N HIS A 162 -16.81 -6.47 -9.54
CA HIS A 162 -17.30 -5.51 -10.51
C HIS A 162 -18.03 -6.18 -11.67
N VAL A 163 -19.13 -5.55 -12.10
CA VAL A 163 -19.91 -5.92 -13.27
C VAL A 163 -19.55 -4.97 -14.41
N HIS A 164 -19.11 -5.54 -15.53
CA HIS A 164 -18.88 -4.81 -16.77
C HIS A 164 -20.21 -4.66 -17.51
N LEU A 165 -20.56 -3.43 -17.89
CA LEU A 165 -21.81 -3.15 -18.59
C LEU A 165 -21.67 -3.19 -20.13
N ASP A 166 -20.44 -3.35 -20.62
CA ASP A 166 -20.15 -3.49 -22.05
C ASP A 166 -20.42 -4.94 -22.48
N GLY A 167 -21.65 -5.27 -22.88
CA GLY A 167 -22.01 -6.60 -23.34
C GLY A 167 -23.23 -7.19 -22.62
N ASP A 168 -23.19 -8.49 -22.33
CA ASP A 168 -24.26 -9.22 -21.66
C ASP A 168 -24.21 -8.98 -20.13
N ILE A 169 -25.07 -8.07 -19.65
CA ILE A 169 -25.13 -7.68 -18.23
C ILE A 169 -25.56 -8.85 -17.35
N ASP A 170 -26.47 -9.72 -17.81
CA ASP A 170 -26.90 -10.88 -17.01
C ASP A 170 -25.76 -11.83 -16.77
N LYS A 171 -24.95 -12.10 -17.78
CA LYS A 171 -23.77 -12.93 -17.68
C LYS A 171 -22.68 -12.28 -16.81
N ALA A 172 -22.43 -10.99 -16.99
CA ALA A 172 -21.43 -10.25 -16.19
C ALA A 172 -21.82 -10.21 -14.71
N TYR A 173 -23.10 -9.99 -14.40
CA TYR A 173 -23.62 -10.02 -13.04
C TYR A 173 -23.51 -11.42 -12.40
N ALA A 174 -23.86 -12.47 -13.14
CA ALA A 174 -23.71 -13.85 -12.69
C ALA A 174 -22.25 -14.21 -12.40
N GLU A 175 -21.31 -13.74 -13.21
CA GLU A 175 -19.88 -13.94 -12.99
C GLU A 175 -19.40 -13.20 -11.74
N ALA A 176 -19.77 -11.91 -11.55
CA ALA A 176 -19.40 -11.13 -10.38
C ALA A 176 -19.95 -11.76 -9.09
N THR A 177 -21.22 -12.17 -9.08
CA THR A 177 -21.83 -12.83 -7.91
C THR A 177 -21.21 -14.19 -7.62
N ARG A 178 -20.81 -14.95 -8.65
CA ARG A 178 -20.05 -16.18 -8.48
C ARG A 178 -18.68 -15.94 -7.81
N LYS A 179 -17.93 -14.92 -8.23
CA LYS A 179 -16.66 -14.54 -7.58
C LYS A 179 -16.88 -14.17 -6.10
N ILE A 180 -17.93 -13.41 -5.81
CA ILE A 180 -18.30 -13.06 -4.42
C ILE A 180 -18.58 -14.33 -3.61
N ASP A 181 -19.40 -15.24 -4.13
CA ASP A 181 -19.76 -16.47 -3.41
C ASP A 181 -18.56 -17.39 -3.18
N ASP A 182 -17.63 -17.47 -4.13
CA ASP A 182 -16.39 -18.22 -3.97
C ASP A 182 -15.54 -17.66 -2.82
N LEU A 183 -15.40 -16.34 -2.71
CA LEU A 183 -14.67 -15.73 -1.59
C LEU A 183 -15.42 -15.90 -0.26
N VAL A 184 -16.73 -15.71 -0.24
CA VAL A 184 -17.54 -15.96 0.98
C VAL A 184 -17.42 -17.42 1.42
N LYS A 185 -17.42 -18.37 0.49
CA LYS A 185 -17.19 -19.79 0.79
C LYS A 185 -15.81 -20.04 1.36
N ARG A 186 -14.75 -19.41 0.82
CA ARG A 186 -13.38 -19.52 1.36
C ARG A 186 -13.31 -18.95 2.78
N LEU A 187 -13.92 -17.80 3.03
CA LEU A 187 -14.00 -17.19 4.37
C LEU A 187 -14.69 -18.10 5.39
N GLY A 188 -15.73 -18.83 4.98
CA GLY A 188 -16.45 -19.77 5.83
C GLY A 188 -15.70 -21.08 6.13
N GLN A 189 -14.53 -21.35 5.52
CA GLN A 189 -13.75 -22.54 5.83
C GLN A 189 -12.97 -22.37 7.14
N PRO A 190 -12.69 -23.46 7.87
CA PRO A 190 -11.72 -23.45 8.95
C PRO A 190 -10.38 -22.86 8.48
N LEU A 191 -9.69 -22.17 9.38
CA LEU A 191 -8.34 -21.69 9.12
C LEU A 191 -7.38 -22.90 9.18
N ASP A 192 -6.89 -23.32 8.03
CA ASP A 192 -5.82 -24.32 7.90
C ASP A 192 -4.49 -23.58 7.67
N LEU A 193 -3.63 -23.56 8.70
CA LEU A 193 -2.35 -22.90 8.61
C LEU A 193 -1.33 -23.80 7.91
N PRO A 194 -0.69 -23.34 6.85
CA PRO A 194 0.46 -24.03 6.29
C PRO A 194 1.51 -24.30 7.36
N PRO A 195 2.25 -25.43 7.29
CA PRO A 195 3.26 -25.78 8.29
C PRO A 195 4.27 -24.66 8.56
N GLU A 196 4.62 -23.87 7.54
CA GLU A 196 5.55 -22.75 7.60
C GLU A 196 5.02 -21.60 8.46
N LEU A 197 3.72 -21.54 8.67
CA LEU A 197 3.04 -20.53 9.50
C LEU A 197 2.62 -21.05 10.88
N GLN A 198 2.87 -22.34 11.17
CA GLN A 198 2.59 -22.96 12.45
C GLN A 198 3.76 -22.72 13.42
N GLY A 199 3.45 -22.15 14.58
CA GLY A 199 4.44 -21.94 15.65
C GLY A 199 5.21 -20.60 15.55
N PRO A 200 6.02 -20.30 16.58
CA PRO A 200 6.90 -19.14 16.56
C PRO A 200 8.04 -19.39 15.56
N ALA A 201 8.43 -18.37 14.82
CA ALA A 201 9.63 -18.39 14.02
C ALA A 201 10.84 -18.53 14.97
N THR A 202 11.28 -19.75 15.23
CA THR A 202 12.49 -20.00 16.02
C THR A 202 13.70 -19.74 15.15
N VAL A 203 14.34 -18.60 15.36
CA VAL A 203 15.68 -18.34 14.81
C VAL A 203 16.68 -19.13 15.67
N SER A 204 17.13 -20.25 15.19
CA SER A 204 18.07 -21.14 15.91
C SER A 204 19.46 -20.55 16.09
N THR A 205 19.84 -19.56 15.28
CA THR A 205 21.13 -18.85 15.38
C THR A 205 20.96 -17.39 14.96
N PRO A 206 21.55 -16.43 15.68
CA PRO A 206 21.60 -15.05 15.23
C PRO A 206 22.39 -14.98 13.91
N VAL A 207 21.70 -14.73 12.80
CA VAL A 207 22.36 -14.47 11.52
C VAL A 207 22.71 -13.00 11.47
N GLU A 208 23.98 -12.70 11.24
CA GLU A 208 24.46 -11.33 11.11
C GLU A 208 23.90 -10.67 9.85
N ALA A 209 23.48 -9.40 9.97
CA ALA A 209 23.04 -8.63 8.81
C ALA A 209 24.26 -8.12 8.06
N THR A 210 24.24 -8.23 6.73
CA THR A 210 25.24 -7.61 5.85
C THR A 210 24.73 -6.29 5.32
N SER A 211 25.64 -5.34 5.13
CA SER A 211 25.33 -4.04 4.55
C SER A 211 26.02 -3.89 3.19
N ASN A 212 25.42 -3.08 2.30
CA ASN A 212 26.06 -2.69 1.03
C ASN A 212 27.17 -1.64 1.18
N PHE A 213 27.32 -1.06 2.37
CA PHE A 213 28.41 -0.16 2.75
C PHE A 213 29.03 -0.58 4.07
N THR A 214 30.34 -0.39 4.23
CA THR A 214 30.97 -0.38 5.53
C THR A 214 30.61 0.89 6.29
N LYS A 215 30.80 0.90 7.61
CA LYS A 215 30.56 2.09 8.42
C LYS A 215 31.39 3.29 7.96
N ASP A 216 32.66 3.06 7.60
CA ASP A 216 33.59 4.13 7.17
C ASP A 216 33.19 4.70 5.79
N GLU A 217 32.75 3.86 4.85
CA GLU A 217 32.22 4.33 3.57
C GLU A 217 30.96 5.16 3.77
N TYR A 218 30.02 4.71 4.62
CA TYR A 218 28.82 5.48 4.90
C TYR A 218 29.12 6.82 5.58
N ASN A 219 30.07 6.85 6.53
CA ASN A 219 30.50 8.11 7.15
C ASN A 219 31.05 9.09 6.11
N LYS A 220 31.88 8.66 5.16
CA LYS A 220 32.37 9.49 4.06
C LYS A 220 31.25 10.06 3.19
N ILE A 221 30.20 9.28 2.95
CA ILE A 221 28.99 9.76 2.22
C ILE A 221 28.34 10.89 3.02
N VAL A 222 28.17 10.71 4.34
CA VAL A 222 27.59 11.74 5.22
C VAL A 222 28.45 13.02 5.21
N GLU A 223 29.77 12.88 5.36
CA GLU A 223 30.71 14.01 5.30
C GLU A 223 30.58 14.77 3.99
N LYS A 224 30.49 14.06 2.86
CA LYS A 224 30.32 14.70 1.55
C LYS A 224 28.96 15.42 1.40
N CYS A 225 27.90 14.87 1.96
CA CYS A 225 26.60 15.55 1.99
C CYS A 225 26.63 16.83 2.82
N ILE A 226 27.37 16.83 3.94
CA ILE A 226 27.59 18.02 4.76
C ILE A 226 28.32 19.10 3.99
N GLU A 227 29.33 18.74 3.17
CA GLU A 227 30.02 19.69 2.29
C GLU A 227 29.05 20.36 1.30
N TYR A 228 28.14 19.59 0.66
CA TYR A 228 27.12 20.14 -0.25
C TYR A 228 26.14 21.08 0.45
N ILE A 229 25.78 20.77 1.71
CA ILE A 229 24.93 21.67 2.51
C ILE A 229 25.66 23.00 2.78
N TYR A 230 26.94 22.96 3.17
CA TYR A 230 27.72 24.19 3.40
C TYR A 230 27.99 24.98 2.11
N ALA A 231 28.10 24.29 0.98
CA ALA A 231 28.23 24.93 -0.33
C ALA A 231 26.93 25.61 -0.81
N GLY A 232 25.79 25.28 -0.18
CA GLY A 232 24.49 25.80 -0.60
C GLY A 232 23.84 25.05 -1.75
N ASP A 233 24.37 23.88 -2.12
CA ASP A 233 23.85 23.06 -3.20
C ASP A 233 22.54 22.39 -2.82
N VAL A 234 22.40 22.02 -1.52
CA VAL A 234 21.22 21.34 -0.98
C VAL A 234 20.98 21.83 0.47
N ILE A 235 19.74 21.71 0.95
CA ILE A 235 19.36 21.98 2.34
C ILE A 235 19.20 20.71 3.17
N GLN A 236 18.87 19.60 2.52
CA GLN A 236 18.74 18.29 3.15
C GLN A 236 19.11 17.19 2.16
N VAL A 237 19.75 16.15 2.65
CA VAL A 237 20.03 14.91 1.90
C VAL A 237 19.66 13.73 2.77
N VAL A 238 18.91 12.79 2.20
CA VAL A 238 18.58 11.51 2.84
C VAL A 238 19.43 10.42 2.21
N ASN A 239 20.42 9.94 2.96
CA ASN A 239 21.27 8.83 2.54
C ASN A 239 20.57 7.50 2.77
N SER A 240 20.66 6.57 1.82
CA SER A 240 20.13 5.22 1.97
C SER A 240 21.24 4.18 2.22
N GLN A 241 20.88 3.13 2.91
CA GLN A 241 21.73 1.97 3.15
C GLN A 241 20.85 0.71 3.14
N ARG A 242 21.32 -0.37 2.50
CA ARG A 242 20.61 -1.64 2.47
C ARG A 242 21.27 -2.63 3.44
N PHE A 243 20.46 -3.16 4.34
CA PHE A 243 20.82 -4.32 5.16
C PHE A 243 20.15 -5.56 4.61
N SER A 244 20.92 -6.65 4.52
CA SER A 244 20.44 -7.95 4.07
C SER A 244 20.68 -8.99 5.16
N ARG A 245 19.68 -9.81 5.43
CA ARG A 245 19.76 -10.89 6.41
C ARG A 245 19.05 -12.12 5.87
N LYS A 246 19.72 -13.26 5.90
CA LYS A 246 19.08 -14.54 5.58
C LYS A 246 18.09 -14.90 6.68
N THR A 247 16.89 -15.34 6.29
CA THR A 247 15.85 -15.80 7.22
C THR A 247 15.17 -17.04 6.66
N GLU A 248 14.72 -17.91 7.57
CA GLU A 248 13.88 -19.07 7.26
C GLU A 248 12.41 -18.80 7.58
N ALA A 249 12.13 -17.64 8.18
CA ALA A 249 10.77 -17.24 8.50
C ALA A 249 9.98 -16.97 7.22
N HIS A 250 8.76 -17.50 7.15
CA HIS A 250 7.84 -17.17 6.07
C HIS A 250 7.55 -15.65 6.08
N PRO A 251 7.54 -14.94 4.93
CA PRO A 251 7.33 -13.50 4.87
C PRO A 251 6.06 -13.01 5.59
N PHE A 252 5.00 -13.79 5.57
CA PHE A 252 3.77 -13.47 6.30
C PHE A 252 3.93 -13.55 7.83
N GLN A 253 4.85 -14.37 8.36
CA GLN A 253 5.21 -14.32 9.79
C GLN A 253 5.95 -13.03 10.12
N VAL A 254 6.83 -12.56 9.22
CA VAL A 254 7.49 -11.26 9.36
C VAL A 254 6.45 -10.14 9.42
N TYR A 255 5.45 -10.17 8.54
CA TYR A 255 4.31 -9.23 8.57
C TYR A 255 3.56 -9.25 9.91
N ARG A 256 3.17 -10.43 10.39
CA ARG A 256 2.46 -10.60 11.67
C ARG A 256 3.26 -10.07 12.86
N SER A 257 4.57 -10.31 12.88
CA SER A 257 5.48 -9.79 13.90
C SER A 257 5.60 -8.27 13.82
N LEU A 258 5.80 -7.72 12.61
CA LEU A 258 5.89 -6.28 12.37
C LEU A 258 4.61 -5.57 12.84
N ARG A 259 3.44 -6.13 12.52
CA ARG A 259 2.12 -5.63 12.94
C ARG A 259 1.97 -5.49 14.46
N SER A 260 2.60 -6.39 15.21
CA SER A 260 2.56 -6.38 16.68
C SER A 260 3.60 -5.43 17.29
N ILE A 261 4.78 -5.32 16.68
CA ILE A 261 5.91 -4.55 17.20
C ILE A 261 5.80 -3.07 16.83
N ASN A 262 5.37 -2.81 15.60
CA ASN A 262 5.29 -1.46 15.04
C ASN A 262 3.95 -1.25 14.30
N PRO A 263 2.81 -1.21 15.04
CA PRO A 263 1.53 -0.92 14.44
C PRO A 263 1.55 0.47 13.82
N SER A 264 1.10 0.57 12.56
CA SER A 264 1.19 1.81 11.78
C SER A 264 -0.12 2.07 11.01
N PRO A 265 -0.40 3.33 10.62
CA PRO A 265 -1.57 3.67 9.82
C PRO A 265 -1.62 2.96 8.48
N TYR A 266 -0.46 2.61 7.91
CA TYR A 266 -0.34 1.95 6.63
C TYR A 266 0.52 0.70 6.78
N MET A 267 -0.13 -0.43 7.05
CA MET A 267 0.49 -1.76 7.08
C MET A 267 0.19 -2.45 5.75
N TYR A 268 1.20 -3.06 5.15
CA TYR A 268 1.01 -3.77 3.89
C TYR A 268 1.82 -5.05 3.80
N TYR A 269 1.21 -6.04 3.18
CA TYR A 269 1.82 -7.26 2.71
C TYR A 269 1.43 -7.43 1.25
N LEU A 270 2.39 -7.45 0.35
CA LEU A 270 2.20 -7.68 -1.07
C LEU A 270 2.93 -8.97 -1.44
N ASP A 271 2.22 -9.95 -1.99
CA ASP A 271 2.79 -11.15 -2.60
C ASP A 271 2.82 -10.95 -4.11
N LEU A 272 4.01 -10.98 -4.70
CA LEU A 272 4.27 -10.51 -6.05
C LEU A 272 5.01 -11.54 -6.92
N ASP A 273 4.62 -12.81 -6.83
CA ASP A 273 5.16 -13.88 -7.69
C ASP A 273 6.69 -14.04 -7.57
N GLY A 274 7.09 -14.65 -6.46
CA GLY A 274 8.49 -14.97 -6.18
C GLY A 274 9.19 -14.04 -5.22
N PHE A 275 8.60 -12.90 -4.87
CA PHE A 275 9.07 -12.04 -3.80
C PHE A 275 7.89 -11.35 -3.10
N GLN A 276 8.13 -10.89 -1.88
CA GLN A 276 7.12 -10.22 -1.07
C GLN A 276 7.64 -8.86 -0.58
N ILE A 277 6.72 -7.89 -0.49
CA ILE A 277 6.97 -6.61 0.17
C ILE A 277 6.17 -6.57 1.46
N VAL A 278 6.87 -6.35 2.56
CA VAL A 278 6.30 -6.28 3.91
C VAL A 278 6.69 -4.94 4.51
N GLY A 279 5.70 -4.15 4.92
CA GLY A 279 6.01 -2.84 5.44
C GLY A 279 4.99 -2.27 6.42
N ALA A 280 5.48 -1.29 7.17
CA ALA A 280 4.74 -0.45 8.08
C ALA A 280 5.16 1.01 7.81
N ALA A 281 4.23 1.84 7.35
CA ALA A 281 4.49 3.24 7.04
C ALA A 281 3.58 4.16 7.85
N ILE A 282 4.12 5.30 8.22
CA ILE A 282 3.39 6.37 8.94
C ILE A 282 3.05 7.54 8.03
N GLU A 283 3.66 7.61 6.85
CA GLU A 283 3.63 8.76 5.97
C GLU A 283 2.98 8.43 4.63
N THR A 284 2.16 9.38 4.15
CA THR A 284 1.59 9.39 2.81
C THR A 284 2.41 10.33 1.94
N VAL A 285 3.00 9.83 0.85
CA VAL A 285 3.75 10.67 -0.11
C VAL A 285 2.80 11.69 -0.75
N VAL A 286 1.71 11.20 -1.33
CA VAL A 286 0.66 12.02 -1.92
C VAL A 286 -0.66 11.26 -1.91
N GLN A 287 -1.74 11.98 -1.71
CA GLN A 287 -3.11 11.48 -1.85
C GLN A 287 -3.87 12.40 -2.81
N VAL A 288 -4.56 11.80 -3.78
CA VAL A 288 -5.49 12.54 -4.65
C VAL A 288 -6.90 12.02 -4.43
N GLN A 289 -7.81 12.92 -4.08
CA GLN A 289 -9.17 12.57 -3.71
C GLN A 289 -10.14 13.67 -4.11
N ASP A 290 -11.18 13.34 -4.89
CA ASP A 290 -12.18 14.30 -5.40
C ASP A 290 -11.55 15.52 -6.11
N GLY A 291 -10.46 15.28 -6.85
CA GLY A 291 -9.73 16.36 -7.53
C GLY A 291 -8.84 17.20 -6.62
N ILE A 292 -8.73 16.85 -5.34
CA ILE A 292 -7.85 17.52 -4.37
C ILE A 292 -6.61 16.67 -4.16
N ALA A 293 -5.43 17.23 -4.44
CA ALA A 293 -4.13 16.64 -4.11
C ALA A 293 -3.69 17.11 -2.72
N ALA A 294 -3.28 16.19 -1.87
CA ALA A 294 -2.81 16.46 -0.51
C ALA A 294 -1.52 15.73 -0.21
N THR A 295 -0.64 16.37 0.54
CA THR A 295 0.54 15.76 1.16
C THR A 295 0.52 16.06 2.66
N HIS A 296 1.12 15.18 3.46
CA HIS A 296 1.15 15.28 4.92
C HIS A 296 2.59 15.19 5.41
N PRO A 297 3.38 16.28 5.32
CA PRO A 297 4.76 16.27 5.76
C PRO A 297 4.86 15.95 7.25
N ILE A 298 5.76 15.06 7.62
CA ILE A 298 6.04 14.65 9.00
C ILE A 298 7.53 14.94 9.27
N ALA A 299 7.81 15.62 10.39
CA ALA A 299 9.16 15.86 10.85
C ALA A 299 9.19 15.88 12.38
N GLY A 300 10.34 15.55 12.93
CA GLY A 300 10.57 15.56 14.36
C GLY A 300 9.80 14.48 15.12
N THR A 301 10.48 13.85 16.08
CA THR A 301 9.86 12.82 16.93
C THR A 301 10.30 12.93 18.36
N ARG A 302 9.47 12.46 19.28
CA ARG A 302 9.79 12.21 20.68
C ARG A 302 9.27 10.83 21.08
N PRO A 303 9.91 10.14 22.01
CA PRO A 303 9.35 8.94 22.60
C PRO A 303 8.02 9.26 23.28
N ARG A 304 7.12 8.29 23.37
CA ARG A 304 5.88 8.45 24.13
C ARG A 304 6.18 8.52 25.63
N GLY A 305 5.47 9.39 26.32
CA GLY A 305 5.55 9.47 27.78
C GLY A 305 5.00 8.23 28.47
N LYS A 306 5.56 7.88 29.61
CA LYS A 306 5.07 6.77 30.44
C LYS A 306 3.77 7.11 31.19
N THR A 307 3.49 8.37 31.33
CA THR A 307 2.26 8.91 31.92
C THR A 307 1.68 10.00 30.99
N PRO A 308 0.37 10.30 31.06
CA PRO A 308 -0.22 11.40 30.28
C PRO A 308 0.50 12.72 30.47
N ALA A 309 0.87 13.07 31.71
CA ALA A 309 1.58 14.32 32.01
C ALA A 309 2.99 14.38 31.40
N GLU A 310 3.72 13.25 31.36
CA GLU A 310 5.01 13.15 30.67
C GLU A 310 4.83 13.26 29.16
N ASP A 311 3.80 12.63 28.60
CA ASP A 311 3.50 12.70 27.18
C ASP A 311 3.16 14.13 26.73
N ASP A 312 2.33 14.84 27.49
CA ASP A 312 2.01 16.26 27.28
C ASP A 312 3.25 17.14 27.33
N ALA A 313 4.18 16.88 28.26
CA ALA A 313 5.43 17.61 28.37
C ALA A 313 6.35 17.37 27.16
N LEU A 314 6.46 16.12 26.69
CA LEU A 314 7.25 15.77 25.49
C LEU A 314 6.63 16.36 24.22
N GLU A 315 5.30 16.40 24.13
CA GLU A 315 4.59 17.07 23.02
C GLU A 315 4.88 18.58 23.04
N ALA A 316 4.81 19.23 24.20
CA ALA A 316 5.12 20.65 24.34
C ALA A 316 6.57 20.96 23.99
N GLU A 317 7.52 20.11 24.42
CA GLU A 317 8.94 20.23 24.05
C GLU A 317 9.12 20.13 22.53
N LEU A 318 8.51 19.14 21.89
CA LEU A 318 8.58 18.95 20.43
C LEU A 318 8.08 20.18 19.68
N LYS A 319 6.90 20.69 20.06
CA LYS A 319 6.25 21.87 19.44
C LYS A 319 7.05 23.16 19.65
N ASN A 320 7.78 23.30 20.76
CA ASN A 320 8.57 24.49 21.08
C ASN A 320 10.02 24.41 20.59
N SER A 321 10.50 23.25 20.12
CA SER A 321 11.86 23.10 19.60
C SER A 321 12.02 23.91 18.30
N GLU A 322 12.87 24.93 18.31
CA GLU A 322 13.18 25.75 17.14
C GLU A 322 13.68 24.91 15.96
N LYS A 323 14.60 23.98 16.22
CA LYS A 323 15.14 23.04 15.20
C LYS A 323 14.04 22.22 14.55
N GLN A 324 13.18 21.59 15.36
CA GLN A 324 12.12 20.70 14.83
C GLN A 324 11.07 21.48 14.05
N ARG A 325 10.75 22.69 14.51
CA ARG A 325 9.83 23.59 13.78
C ARG A 325 10.40 24.05 12.46
N ALA A 326 11.68 24.43 12.42
CA ALA A 326 12.34 24.85 11.18
C ALA A 326 12.37 23.71 10.15
N GLU A 327 12.70 22.50 10.57
CA GLU A 327 12.65 21.30 9.71
C GLU A 327 11.25 21.03 9.20
N HIS A 328 10.24 21.08 10.06
CA HIS A 328 8.85 20.87 9.67
C HIS A 328 8.37 21.92 8.65
N ILE A 329 8.64 23.20 8.87
CA ILE A 329 8.29 24.27 7.94
C ILE A 329 8.99 24.08 6.60
N MET A 330 10.25 23.64 6.59
CA MET A 330 10.99 23.32 5.36
C MET A 330 10.28 22.22 4.56
N LEU A 331 9.85 21.14 5.21
CA LEU A 331 9.14 20.04 4.54
C LEU A 331 7.72 20.45 4.07
N VAL A 332 7.03 21.29 4.84
CA VAL A 332 5.73 21.87 4.42
C VAL A 332 5.90 22.74 3.19
N ASP A 333 6.94 23.57 3.14
CA ASP A 333 7.23 24.44 1.99
C ASP A 333 7.59 23.63 0.74
N LEU A 334 8.37 22.54 0.91
CA LEU A 334 8.67 21.61 -0.15
C LEU A 334 7.38 20.96 -0.72
N GLY A 335 6.55 20.40 0.15
CA GLY A 335 5.28 19.78 -0.25
C GLY A 335 4.33 20.78 -0.92
N ARG A 336 4.26 22.02 -0.42
CA ARG A 336 3.49 23.10 -1.03
C ARG A 336 3.98 23.41 -2.46
N ASN A 337 5.30 23.44 -2.65
CA ASN A 337 5.90 23.68 -3.96
C ASN A 337 5.61 22.52 -4.94
N ASP A 338 5.71 21.27 -4.47
CA ASP A 338 5.45 20.09 -5.31
C ASP A 338 3.97 20.01 -5.73
N ILE A 339 3.05 20.22 -4.81
CA ILE A 339 1.61 20.29 -5.12
C ILE A 339 1.31 21.46 -6.07
N GLY A 340 1.94 22.63 -5.85
CA GLY A 340 1.73 23.83 -6.69
C GLY A 340 2.14 23.67 -8.16
N ARG A 341 2.98 22.68 -8.49
CA ARG A 341 3.35 22.38 -9.89
C ARG A 341 2.25 21.65 -10.65
N VAL A 342 1.38 20.93 -9.97
CA VAL A 342 0.40 20.01 -10.57
C VAL A 342 -1.04 20.35 -10.25
N SER A 343 -1.28 21.38 -9.43
CA SER A 343 -2.61 21.78 -8.99
C SER A 343 -2.84 23.28 -9.12
N VAL A 344 -4.11 23.66 -9.22
CA VAL A 344 -4.54 25.06 -9.15
C VAL A 344 -4.50 25.50 -7.69
N THR A 345 -4.01 26.69 -7.43
CA THR A 345 -3.98 27.28 -6.08
C THR A 345 -5.40 27.52 -5.56
N GLY A 346 -5.68 27.05 -4.34
CA GLY A 346 -6.98 27.24 -3.71
C GLY A 346 -7.11 26.59 -2.36
#